data_bea7b1bd1639fd6abdf66618b8de92e8
#
_entry.id   bea7b1bd1639fd6abdf66618b8de92e8
#
_cell.length_a   1.000
_cell.length_b   1.000
_cell.length_c   1.000
_cell.angle_alpha   90.00
_cell.angle_beta   90.00
_cell.angle_gamma   90.00
#
_symmetry.space_group_name_H-M   'P 1'
#
loop_
_entity.id
_entity.type
_entity.pdbx_description
1 polymer ?
#
loop_
_entity_poly.entity_id
_entity_poly.type
_entity_poly.pdbx_seq_one_letter_code
_entity_poly.pdbx_strand_id
1 'polypeptide(L)'
;IGSHYVPGAAGFVDTTGINPFDIEKAKKLLAEAGVKTPLELTLTLPPPPYARQGGEVIVAQLAKIGIVAKVQNVEWAQWLSGTYGNKDYDLSIVSHVEPFDLGNYAKSDYYWGYQSKAFNTLFDKIKSTGNTAERNKLLGDAQKMLATDAANGFLYQPQFPTIAKKNVKGLWKENPIFVNDLSALSWG
;
A
#
# COMPACT_ATOMS: atom_id res chain seq x y z
N ILE A 1 -1.22 3.11 8.71
CA ILE A 1 -0.64 4.24 7.94
C ILE A 1 -1.63 4.72 6.90
N GLY A 2 -1.55 5.99 6.49
CA GLY A 2 -2.46 6.57 5.50
C GLY A 2 -1.78 6.91 4.17
N SER A 3 -0.50 6.60 4.00
CA SER A 3 0.28 6.98 2.84
C SER A 3 1.17 5.85 2.34
N HIS A 4 1.67 6.02 1.12
CA HIS A 4 2.50 5.02 0.46
C HIS A 4 3.86 4.82 1.16
N TYR A 5 4.49 5.91 1.61
CA TYR A 5 5.72 5.82 2.36
C TYR A 5 5.47 5.61 3.86
N VAL A 6 6.44 5.03 4.50
CA VAL A 6 6.42 4.75 5.95
C VAL A 6 6.98 5.93 6.74
N PRO A 7 6.60 6.10 8.01
CA PRO A 7 7.21 7.08 8.90
C PRO A 7 8.74 6.93 8.91
N GLY A 8 9.45 8.05 8.82
CA GLY A 8 10.92 8.08 8.71
C GLY A 8 11.50 8.03 7.29
N ALA A 9 10.73 7.62 6.29
CA ALA A 9 11.18 7.70 4.89
C ALA A 9 11.24 9.15 4.40
N ALA A 10 12.23 9.45 3.55
CA ALA A 10 12.34 10.76 2.91
C ALA A 10 11.09 11.09 2.09
N GLY A 11 10.49 12.24 2.33
CA GLY A 11 9.25 12.65 1.68
C GLY A 11 7.97 12.04 2.28
N PHE A 12 8.06 11.30 3.39
CA PHE A 12 6.86 10.84 4.09
C PHE A 12 5.96 12.01 4.49
N VAL A 13 4.66 11.78 4.39
CA VAL A 13 3.62 12.67 4.92
C VAL A 13 2.50 11.82 5.50
N ASP A 14 2.00 12.21 6.67
CA ASP A 14 0.82 11.58 7.25
C ASP A 14 -0.44 12.03 6.51
N THR A 15 -1.15 11.09 5.92
CA THR A 15 -2.40 11.31 5.19
C THR A 15 -3.59 10.58 5.80
N THR A 16 -3.46 10.08 7.04
CA THR A 16 -4.52 9.33 7.74
C THR A 16 -5.82 10.14 7.90
N GLY A 17 -5.73 11.46 7.97
CA GLY A 17 -6.89 12.35 8.07
C GLY A 17 -7.64 12.62 6.76
N ILE A 18 -7.12 12.20 5.59
CA ILE A 18 -7.78 12.44 4.29
C ILE A 18 -8.98 11.52 4.12
N ASN A 19 -8.79 10.23 4.36
CA ASN A 19 -9.86 9.22 4.29
C ASN A 19 -9.92 8.43 5.61
N PRO A 20 -10.39 9.03 6.70
CA PRO A 20 -10.56 8.33 7.98
C PRO A 20 -11.63 7.25 7.86
N PHE A 21 -11.56 6.24 8.73
CA PHE A 21 -12.59 5.22 8.81
C PHE A 21 -13.92 5.83 9.25
N ASP A 22 -14.89 5.86 8.32
CA ASP A 22 -16.21 6.46 8.53
C ASP A 22 -17.26 5.68 7.71
N ILE A 23 -18.05 4.87 8.40
CA ILE A 23 -19.08 4.00 7.81
C ILE A 23 -20.19 4.83 7.15
N GLU A 24 -20.64 5.91 7.78
CA GLU A 24 -21.75 6.69 7.26
C GLU A 24 -21.31 7.51 6.03
N LYS A 25 -20.11 8.06 6.05
CA LYS A 25 -19.50 8.70 4.87
C LYS A 25 -19.35 7.70 3.72
N ALA A 26 -18.90 6.47 4.00
CA ALA A 26 -18.73 5.43 2.97
C ALA A 26 -20.07 5.04 2.33
N LYS A 27 -21.12 4.83 3.13
CA LYS A 27 -22.49 4.56 2.62
C LYS A 27 -23.00 5.70 1.75
N LYS A 28 -22.77 6.95 2.20
CA LYS A 28 -23.16 8.15 1.44
C LYS A 28 -22.45 8.21 0.09
N LEU A 29 -21.14 7.99 0.05
CA LEU A 29 -20.36 7.97 -1.18
C LEU A 29 -20.82 6.87 -2.14
N LEU A 30 -21.14 5.67 -1.66
CA LEU A 30 -21.70 4.60 -2.49
C LEU A 30 -23.04 5.03 -3.11
N ALA A 31 -23.92 5.64 -2.32
CA ALA A 31 -25.21 6.13 -2.80
C ALA A 31 -25.05 7.26 -3.83
N GLU A 32 -24.15 8.23 -3.59
CA GLU A 32 -23.83 9.34 -4.52
C GLU A 32 -23.25 8.81 -5.84
N ALA A 33 -22.46 7.74 -5.79
CA ALA A 33 -21.94 7.05 -6.97
C ALA A 33 -22.98 6.17 -7.69
N GLY A 34 -24.21 6.07 -7.19
CA GLY A 34 -25.26 5.23 -7.75
C GLY A 34 -25.01 3.72 -7.58
N VAL A 35 -24.12 3.34 -6.67
CA VAL A 35 -23.79 1.94 -6.43
C VAL A 35 -24.92 1.27 -5.66
N LYS A 36 -25.48 0.21 -6.23
CA LYS A 36 -26.51 -0.62 -5.57
C LYS A 36 -25.87 -1.59 -4.61
N THR A 37 -26.44 -1.71 -3.41
CA THR A 37 -26.04 -2.72 -2.42
C THR A 37 -27.16 -3.75 -2.24
N PRO A 38 -26.83 -5.03 -1.95
CA PRO A 38 -25.47 -5.54 -1.74
C PRO A 38 -24.64 -5.55 -3.03
N LEU A 39 -23.39 -5.09 -2.95
CA LEU A 39 -22.41 -5.22 -4.00
C LEU A 39 -21.53 -6.44 -3.72
N GLU A 40 -21.49 -7.40 -4.64
CA GLU A 40 -20.62 -8.56 -4.52
C GLU A 40 -19.28 -8.30 -5.21
N LEU A 41 -18.17 -8.54 -4.51
CA LEU A 41 -16.81 -8.42 -5.02
C LEU A 41 -15.99 -9.64 -4.59
N THR A 42 -14.94 -9.96 -5.36
CA THR A 42 -13.95 -10.99 -5.01
C THR A 42 -12.75 -10.33 -4.37
N LEU A 43 -12.33 -10.84 -3.21
CA LEU A 43 -11.09 -10.44 -2.55
C LEU A 43 -10.05 -11.55 -2.74
N THR A 44 -9.14 -11.37 -3.70
CA THR A 44 -8.09 -12.34 -4.05
C THR A 44 -6.88 -12.14 -3.16
N LEU A 45 -6.51 -13.16 -2.38
CA LEU A 45 -5.48 -13.08 -1.34
C LEU A 45 -4.32 -14.04 -1.62
N PRO A 46 -3.06 -13.53 -1.66
CA PRO A 46 -1.87 -14.36 -1.72
C PRO A 46 -1.64 -15.09 -0.38
N PRO A 47 -0.68 -16.06 -0.32
CA PRO A 47 -0.51 -16.93 0.84
C PRO A 47 -0.11 -16.26 2.17
N PRO A 48 0.62 -15.11 2.21
CA PRO A 48 1.13 -14.59 3.47
C PRO A 48 0.06 -14.24 4.49
N PRO A 49 0.32 -14.44 5.80
CA PRO A 49 -0.62 -14.16 6.88
C PRO A 49 -1.14 -12.72 6.89
N TYR A 50 -0.30 -11.74 6.52
CA TYR A 50 -0.74 -10.34 6.46
C TYR A 50 -1.92 -10.14 5.50
N ALA A 51 -1.96 -10.86 4.39
CA ALA A 51 -3.05 -10.77 3.42
C ALA A 51 -4.27 -11.55 3.89
N ARG A 52 -4.11 -12.82 4.29
CA ARG A 52 -5.22 -13.70 4.67
C ARG A 52 -5.90 -13.22 5.95
N GLN A 53 -5.16 -12.88 7.01
CA GLN A 53 -5.73 -12.34 8.24
C GLN A 53 -6.27 -10.91 8.05
N GLY A 54 -5.54 -10.06 7.32
CA GLY A 54 -6.02 -8.72 6.96
C GLY A 54 -7.30 -8.77 6.13
N GLY A 55 -7.45 -9.75 5.26
CA GLY A 55 -8.64 -9.98 4.45
C GLY A 55 -9.89 -10.21 5.28
N GLU A 56 -9.81 -11.00 6.36
CA GLU A 56 -10.93 -11.23 7.27
C GLU A 56 -11.46 -9.92 7.88
N VAL A 57 -10.55 -9.04 8.30
CA VAL A 57 -10.91 -7.72 8.85
C VAL A 57 -11.56 -6.84 7.78
N ILE A 58 -11.01 -6.82 6.56
CA ILE A 58 -11.56 -6.03 5.45
C ILE A 58 -12.94 -6.51 5.06
N VAL A 59 -13.17 -7.83 4.94
CA VAL A 59 -14.49 -8.41 4.68
C VAL A 59 -15.51 -7.94 5.71
N ALA A 60 -15.16 -8.02 7.01
CA ALA A 60 -16.06 -7.61 8.09
C ALA A 60 -16.35 -6.10 8.07
N GLN A 61 -15.40 -5.26 7.64
CA GLN A 61 -15.60 -3.81 7.51
C GLN A 61 -16.46 -3.48 6.29
N LEU A 62 -16.20 -4.09 5.13
CA LEU A 62 -16.96 -3.88 3.90
C LEU A 62 -18.42 -4.31 4.04
N ALA A 63 -18.70 -5.37 4.79
CA ALA A 63 -20.06 -5.81 5.06
C ALA A 63 -20.91 -4.73 5.74
N LYS A 64 -20.32 -3.86 6.57
CA LYS A 64 -21.03 -2.76 7.28
C LYS A 64 -21.57 -1.69 6.32
N ILE A 65 -21.05 -1.63 5.12
CA ILE A 65 -21.46 -0.67 4.08
C ILE A 65 -22.19 -1.35 2.90
N GLY A 66 -22.57 -2.64 3.07
CA GLY A 66 -23.32 -3.38 2.07
C GLY A 66 -22.47 -3.98 0.94
N ILE A 67 -21.15 -4.09 1.12
CA ILE A 67 -20.28 -4.79 0.19
C ILE A 67 -20.01 -6.21 0.71
N VAL A 68 -20.30 -7.21 -0.12
CA VAL A 68 -20.07 -8.63 0.17
C VAL A 68 -18.79 -9.06 -0.53
N ALA A 69 -17.66 -9.04 0.17
CA ALA A 69 -16.38 -9.47 -0.38
C ALA A 69 -16.20 -10.98 -0.18
N LYS A 70 -16.17 -11.75 -1.27
CA LYS A 70 -15.92 -13.19 -1.29
C LYS A 70 -14.42 -13.45 -1.32
N VAL A 71 -13.88 -14.09 -0.28
CA VAL A 71 -12.44 -14.39 -0.20
C VAL A 71 -12.08 -15.51 -1.16
N GLN A 72 -11.07 -15.26 -1.99
CA GLN A 72 -10.42 -16.25 -2.85
C GLN A 72 -8.93 -16.34 -2.48
N ASN A 73 -8.58 -17.38 -1.74
CA ASN A 73 -7.18 -17.66 -1.43
C ASN A 73 -6.50 -18.33 -2.62
N VAL A 74 -5.36 -17.78 -3.04
CA VAL A 74 -4.57 -18.28 -4.17
C VAL A 74 -3.12 -18.49 -3.75
N GLU A 75 -2.38 -19.28 -4.53
CA GLU A 75 -0.93 -19.40 -4.39
C GLU A 75 -0.20 -18.31 -5.17
N TRP A 76 1.08 -18.05 -4.84
CA TRP A 76 1.83 -16.96 -5.47
C TRP A 76 1.85 -17.02 -7.01
N ALA A 77 1.98 -18.21 -7.59
CA ALA A 77 1.98 -18.36 -9.05
C ALA A 77 0.64 -17.90 -9.66
N GLN A 78 -0.47 -18.24 -9.01
CA GLN A 78 -1.81 -17.82 -9.44
C GLN A 78 -2.02 -16.32 -9.23
N TRP A 79 -1.54 -15.77 -8.10
CA TRP A 79 -1.61 -14.33 -7.84
C TRP A 79 -0.80 -13.54 -8.88
N LEU A 80 0.42 -13.98 -9.19
CA LEU A 80 1.28 -13.34 -10.17
C LEU A 80 0.70 -13.39 -11.58
N SER A 81 0.11 -14.50 -11.99
CA SER A 81 -0.50 -14.61 -13.32
C SER A 81 -1.86 -13.91 -13.40
N GLY A 82 -2.76 -14.13 -12.43
CA GLY A 82 -4.12 -13.61 -12.43
C GLY A 82 -4.17 -12.13 -12.01
N THR A 83 -3.77 -11.83 -10.79
CA THR A 83 -3.88 -10.48 -10.22
C THR A 83 -2.87 -9.51 -10.83
N TYR A 84 -1.59 -9.86 -10.78
CA TYR A 84 -0.53 -8.95 -11.23
C TYR A 84 -0.44 -8.88 -12.77
N GLY A 85 -0.42 -10.03 -13.44
CA GLY A 85 -0.24 -10.10 -14.90
C GLY A 85 -1.51 -9.76 -15.67
N ASN A 86 -2.59 -10.48 -15.42
CA ASN A 86 -3.83 -10.36 -16.18
C ASN A 86 -4.77 -9.27 -15.63
N LYS A 87 -4.52 -8.75 -14.39
CA LYS A 87 -5.39 -7.76 -13.71
C LYS A 87 -6.81 -8.27 -13.50
N ASP A 88 -6.97 -9.58 -13.37
CA ASP A 88 -8.24 -10.27 -13.17
C ASP A 88 -8.54 -10.39 -11.68
N TYR A 89 -9.03 -9.31 -11.09
CA TYR A 89 -9.42 -9.24 -9.67
C TYR A 89 -10.26 -7.98 -9.41
N ASP A 90 -11.12 -8.04 -8.38
CA ASP A 90 -11.81 -6.85 -7.89
C ASP A 90 -10.99 -6.17 -6.78
N LEU A 91 -10.61 -6.95 -5.78
CA LEU A 91 -9.81 -6.50 -4.63
C LEU A 91 -8.67 -7.47 -4.34
N SER A 92 -7.55 -6.96 -3.86
CA SER A 92 -6.44 -7.77 -3.35
C SER A 92 -5.70 -7.06 -2.24
N ILE A 93 -5.02 -7.82 -1.38
CA ILE A 93 -4.11 -7.29 -0.35
C ILE A 93 -2.72 -7.82 -0.63
N VAL A 94 -1.75 -6.91 -0.81
CA VAL A 94 -0.35 -7.28 -0.99
C VAL A 94 0.55 -6.26 -0.29
N SER A 95 1.67 -6.74 0.24
CA SER A 95 2.70 -5.87 0.82
C SER A 95 3.70 -5.47 -0.26
N HIS A 96 3.83 -4.18 -0.50
CA HIS A 96 4.91 -3.61 -1.29
C HIS A 96 6.10 -3.32 -0.38
N VAL A 97 7.29 -3.67 -0.84
CA VAL A 97 8.51 -3.66 -0.03
C VAL A 97 9.65 -2.87 -0.67
N GLU A 98 9.45 -2.42 -1.89
CA GLU A 98 10.42 -1.64 -2.64
C GLU A 98 10.44 -0.20 -2.13
N PRO A 99 11.57 0.32 -1.64
CA PRO A 99 11.60 1.59 -0.92
C PRO A 99 11.32 2.83 -1.77
N PHE A 100 11.36 2.72 -3.11
CA PHE A 100 11.20 3.85 -4.02
C PHE A 100 10.22 3.56 -5.17
N ASP A 101 9.22 2.75 -4.93
CA ASP A 101 8.28 2.27 -5.95
C ASP A 101 7.10 3.21 -6.24
N LEU A 102 7.08 4.43 -5.66
CA LEU A 102 6.04 5.43 -5.93
C LEU A 102 5.83 5.69 -7.43
N GLY A 103 6.87 5.51 -8.25
CA GLY A 103 6.80 5.61 -9.71
C GLY A 103 5.91 4.57 -10.38
N ASN A 104 5.53 3.51 -9.71
CA ASN A 104 4.61 2.52 -10.25
C ASN A 104 3.21 3.10 -10.49
N TYR A 105 2.80 4.14 -9.74
CA TYR A 105 1.54 4.85 -10.00
C TYR A 105 1.56 5.69 -11.28
N ALA A 106 2.72 6.00 -11.83
CA ALA A 106 2.86 6.68 -13.11
C ALA A 106 2.90 5.72 -14.33
N LYS A 107 2.86 4.41 -14.10
CA LYS A 107 2.81 3.39 -15.15
C LYS A 107 1.36 3.06 -15.50
N SER A 108 0.95 3.34 -16.72
CA SER A 108 -0.43 3.11 -17.18
C SER A 108 -0.87 1.64 -17.19
N ASP A 109 0.09 0.72 -17.25
CA ASP A 109 -0.11 -0.72 -17.31
C ASP A 109 0.16 -1.45 -16.00
N TYR A 110 0.49 -0.73 -14.91
CA TYR A 110 0.70 -1.38 -13.62
C TYR A 110 -0.59 -2.00 -13.08
N TYR A 111 -0.49 -3.09 -12.34
CA TYR A 111 -1.62 -3.97 -12.04
C TYR A 111 -2.78 -3.30 -11.25
N TRP A 112 -2.53 -2.27 -10.46
CA TRP A 112 -3.59 -1.53 -9.74
C TRP A 112 -4.35 -0.51 -10.60
N GLY A 113 -3.97 -0.31 -11.87
CA GLY A 113 -4.76 0.42 -12.86
C GLY A 113 -4.93 1.93 -12.60
N TYR A 114 -4.14 2.54 -11.69
CA TYR A 114 -4.23 3.97 -11.44
C TYR A 114 -3.73 4.77 -12.65
N GLN A 115 -4.56 5.70 -13.11
CA GLN A 115 -4.25 6.55 -14.26
C GLN A 115 -4.60 8.01 -13.95
N SER A 116 -3.59 8.84 -13.74
CA SER A 116 -3.76 10.25 -13.47
C SER A 116 -2.71 11.08 -14.21
N LYS A 117 -3.17 11.89 -15.17
CA LYS A 117 -2.27 12.83 -15.87
C LYS A 117 -1.62 13.83 -14.91
N ALA A 118 -2.35 14.25 -13.88
CA ALA A 118 -1.82 15.16 -12.86
C ALA A 118 -0.70 14.50 -12.05
N PHE A 119 -0.89 13.22 -11.65
CA PHE A 119 0.14 12.46 -10.96
C PHE A 119 1.37 12.26 -11.84
N ASN A 120 1.21 11.90 -13.10
CA ASN A 120 2.31 11.70 -14.03
C ASN A 120 3.14 12.99 -14.20
N THR A 121 2.47 14.13 -14.36
CA THR A 121 3.15 15.44 -14.44
C THR A 121 3.93 15.76 -13.15
N LEU A 122 3.33 15.50 -11.98
CA LEU A 122 4.00 15.69 -10.69
C LEU A 122 5.20 14.75 -10.56
N PHE A 123 5.06 13.48 -10.95
CA PHE A 123 6.12 12.49 -10.87
C PHE A 123 7.29 12.82 -11.81
N ASP A 124 7.02 13.34 -13.01
CA ASP A 124 8.08 13.82 -13.91
C ASP A 124 8.86 14.99 -13.30
N LYS A 125 8.17 15.91 -12.60
CA LYS A 125 8.83 16.98 -11.85
C LYS A 125 9.70 16.41 -10.71
N ILE A 126 9.23 15.39 -9.97
CA ILE A 126 10.03 14.71 -8.93
C ILE A 126 11.33 14.16 -9.52
N LYS A 127 11.27 13.49 -10.67
CA LYS A 127 12.43 12.90 -11.34
C LYS A 127 13.46 13.95 -11.79
N SER A 128 12.99 15.12 -12.21
CA SER A 128 13.85 16.20 -12.72
C SER A 128 14.37 17.14 -11.63
N THR A 129 13.87 17.04 -10.38
CA THR A 129 14.25 17.94 -9.28
C THR A 129 15.54 17.49 -8.62
N GLY A 130 16.61 18.28 -8.75
CA GLY A 130 17.91 18.02 -8.13
C GLY A 130 17.99 18.44 -6.65
N ASN A 131 17.18 19.39 -6.21
CA ASN A 131 17.14 19.84 -4.82
C ASN A 131 16.42 18.83 -3.93
N THR A 132 17.08 18.31 -2.91
CA THR A 132 16.55 17.27 -2.03
C THR A 132 15.33 17.73 -1.23
N ALA A 133 15.32 18.95 -0.71
CA ALA A 133 14.20 19.47 0.08
C ALA A 133 12.95 19.66 -0.79
N GLU A 134 13.11 20.22 -1.99
CA GLU A 134 12.02 20.36 -2.94
C GLU A 134 11.51 18.99 -3.41
N ARG A 135 12.39 18.05 -3.71
CA ARG A 135 12.02 16.68 -4.09
C ARG A 135 11.21 16.00 -2.99
N ASN A 136 11.63 16.09 -1.73
CA ASN A 136 10.91 15.51 -0.60
C ASN A 136 9.52 16.13 -0.42
N LYS A 137 9.40 17.45 -0.63
CA LYS A 137 8.08 18.11 -0.64
C LYS A 137 7.19 17.56 -1.75
N LEU A 138 7.70 17.43 -2.97
CA LEU A 138 6.94 16.89 -4.11
C LEU A 138 6.55 15.43 -3.89
N LEU A 139 7.39 14.60 -3.26
CA LEU A 139 7.05 13.24 -2.85
C LEU A 139 5.89 13.23 -1.85
N GLY A 140 5.88 14.17 -0.89
CA GLY A 140 4.75 14.35 0.03
C GLY A 140 3.47 14.76 -0.70
N ASP A 141 3.55 15.67 -1.66
CA ASP A 141 2.40 16.11 -2.45
C ASP A 141 1.83 14.97 -3.32
N ALA A 142 2.71 14.12 -3.87
CA ALA A 142 2.29 12.92 -4.61
C ALA A 142 1.52 11.93 -3.72
N GLN A 143 1.98 11.70 -2.50
CA GLN A 143 1.28 10.81 -1.55
C GLN A 143 -0.08 11.38 -1.12
N LYS A 144 -0.19 12.70 -0.92
CA LYS A 144 -1.49 13.35 -0.68
C LYS A 144 -2.44 13.17 -1.85
N MET A 145 -1.94 13.29 -3.08
CA MET A 145 -2.75 13.07 -4.28
C MET A 145 -3.29 11.63 -4.33
N LEU A 146 -2.43 10.62 -4.10
CA LEU A 146 -2.85 9.22 -4.06
C LEU A 146 -3.92 8.95 -2.99
N ALA A 147 -3.75 9.53 -1.80
CA ALA A 147 -4.74 9.40 -0.73
C ALA A 147 -6.06 10.11 -1.08
N THR A 148 -6.01 11.29 -1.69
CA THR A 148 -7.19 12.05 -2.13
C THR A 148 -7.94 11.31 -3.23
N ASP A 149 -7.22 10.74 -4.18
CA ASP A 149 -7.79 9.98 -5.31
C ASP A 149 -8.24 8.57 -4.87
N ALA A 150 -7.98 8.19 -3.61
CA ALA A 150 -8.23 6.85 -3.07
C ALA A 150 -7.66 5.73 -3.97
N ALA A 151 -6.44 5.95 -4.50
CA ALA A 151 -5.80 5.04 -5.45
C ALA A 151 -5.59 3.64 -4.88
N ASN A 152 -5.29 3.54 -3.58
CA ASN A 152 -5.19 2.31 -2.80
C ASN A 152 -5.69 2.52 -1.36
N GLY A 153 -6.13 1.45 -0.72
CA GLY A 153 -6.34 1.41 0.73
C GLY A 153 -5.01 1.11 1.44
N PHE A 154 -4.38 2.12 2.04
CA PHE A 154 -3.18 1.94 2.85
C PHE A 154 -3.56 1.36 4.21
N LEU A 155 -3.32 0.07 4.41
CA LEU A 155 -3.82 -0.64 5.59
C LEU A 155 -2.93 -0.47 6.81
N TYR A 156 -1.71 -0.98 6.75
CA TYR A 156 -0.74 -0.91 7.85
C TYR A 156 0.68 -1.21 7.37
N GLN A 157 1.63 -0.82 8.19
CA GLN A 157 3.03 -1.21 8.04
C GLN A 157 3.35 -2.29 9.08
N PRO A 158 3.69 -3.53 8.67
CA PRO A 158 4.10 -4.54 9.61
C PRO A 158 5.45 -4.21 10.25
N GLN A 159 5.58 -4.49 11.54
CA GLN A 159 6.85 -4.42 12.25
C GLN A 159 7.46 -5.83 12.29
N PHE A 160 8.71 -5.94 11.87
CA PHE A 160 9.45 -7.21 11.92
C PHE A 160 10.45 -7.18 13.07
N PRO A 161 10.18 -7.89 14.20
CA PRO A 161 11.13 -7.97 15.30
C PRO A 161 12.35 -8.78 14.90
N THR A 162 13.54 -8.29 15.22
CA THR A 162 14.79 -9.05 15.11
C THR A 162 15.14 -9.62 16.48
N ILE A 163 15.35 -10.93 16.55
CA ILE A 163 15.79 -11.63 17.75
C ILE A 163 17.25 -12.05 17.56
N ALA A 164 18.11 -11.65 18.48
CA ALA A 164 19.53 -11.99 18.44
C ALA A 164 20.10 -12.27 19.84
N LYS A 165 21.24 -12.95 19.89
CA LYS A 165 21.99 -13.09 21.13
C LYS A 165 22.50 -11.72 21.60
N LYS A 166 22.61 -11.51 22.93
CA LYS A 166 22.99 -10.21 23.52
C LYS A 166 24.35 -9.67 23.06
N ASN A 167 25.25 -10.55 22.68
CA ASN A 167 26.59 -10.20 22.23
C ASN A 167 26.70 -9.99 20.70
N VAL A 168 25.62 -10.06 19.96
CA VAL A 168 25.61 -9.66 18.54
C VAL A 168 25.45 -8.14 18.45
N LYS A 169 26.36 -7.49 17.74
CA LYS A 169 26.37 -6.05 17.46
C LYS A 169 26.27 -5.81 15.97
N GLY A 170 25.86 -4.60 15.56
CA GLY A 170 25.78 -4.19 14.16
C GLY A 170 24.44 -4.50 13.47
N LEU A 171 23.45 -5.06 14.20
CA LEU A 171 22.10 -5.21 13.65
C LEU A 171 21.45 -3.85 13.44
N TRP A 172 20.80 -3.68 12.31
CA TRP A 172 20.00 -2.49 12.05
C TRP A 172 18.76 -2.45 12.93
N LYS A 173 18.49 -1.30 13.51
CA LYS A 173 17.23 -1.05 14.24
C LYS A 173 16.07 -0.78 13.29
N GLU A 174 16.36 -0.12 12.18
CA GLU A 174 15.41 0.24 11.14
C GLU A 174 15.98 -0.24 9.80
N ASN A 175 15.38 -1.28 9.25
CA ASN A 175 15.82 -1.85 7.98
C ASN A 175 15.10 -1.16 6.84
N PRO A 176 15.83 -0.49 5.92
CA PRO A 176 15.21 0.08 4.72
C PRO A 176 14.78 -1.01 3.71
N ILE A 177 15.26 -2.22 3.87
CA ILE A 177 15.01 -3.39 3.02
C ILE A 177 14.98 -4.66 3.89
N PHE A 178 14.51 -5.79 3.36
CA PHE A 178 14.39 -7.07 4.09
C PHE A 178 15.70 -7.83 4.34
N VAL A 179 16.83 -7.17 4.31
CA VAL A 179 18.12 -7.78 4.56
C VAL A 179 18.87 -6.99 5.62
N ASN A 180 19.73 -7.67 6.38
CA ASN A 180 20.70 -7.03 7.25
C ASN A 180 22.06 -7.00 6.55
N ASP A 181 22.85 -5.94 6.79
CA ASP A 181 24.24 -5.90 6.38
C ASP A 181 25.05 -6.83 7.28
N LEU A 182 25.32 -8.03 6.77
CA LEU A 182 26.09 -9.03 7.52
C LEU A 182 27.54 -8.63 7.72
N SER A 183 28.09 -7.72 6.89
CA SER A 183 29.47 -7.23 7.04
C SER A 183 29.65 -6.33 8.27
N ALA A 184 28.58 -5.73 8.74
CA ALA A 184 28.56 -4.89 9.95
C ALA A 184 28.41 -5.70 11.25
N LEU A 185 28.12 -7.01 11.17
CA LEU A 185 27.90 -7.83 12.36
C LEU A 185 29.21 -8.20 13.04
N SER A 186 29.21 -8.15 14.35
CA SER A 186 30.33 -8.58 15.19
C SER A 186 29.84 -9.22 16.48
N TRP A 187 30.73 -10.02 17.10
CA TRP A 187 30.55 -10.54 18.45
C TRP A 187 31.21 -9.57 19.45
N GLY A 188 30.48 -9.16 20.45
CA GLY A 188 30.99 -8.29 21.53
C GLY A 188 30.92 -8.94 22.90
#